data_2c16afeead0aabf5117da345288bfc6d
#
_entry.id   2c16afeead0aabf5117da345288bfc6d
#
_cell.length_a   1.000
_cell.length_b   1.000
_cell.length_c   1.000
_cell.angle_alpha   90.00
_cell.angle_beta   90.00
_cell.angle_gamma   90.00
#
_symmetry.space_group_name_H-M   'P 1'
#
loop_
_entity.id
_entity.type
_entity.pdbx_description
1 polymer ?
#
loop_
_entity_poly.entity_id
_entity_poly.type
_entity_poly.pdbx_seq_one_letter_code
_entity_poly.pdbx_strand_id
1 'polypeptide(L)'
;MLGGMLEPGSPAYYAAVIVAFAAGWGVVSLAALLWLTPRGLELVPDDKRWQWARTVVSTAHAVATAVLALYYLCRGDVELWDNFAAPHAEWEHVVCLSLGYFLFDLLLILVARPVTSDLYESIIHHVINIYVHFVPVCVYHGYVSLSIMGCALRCLLLT
;
A
#
# COMPACT_ATOMS: atom_id res chain seq x y z
N MET A 1 5.36 18.19 -26.01
CA MET A 1 5.41 18.69 -24.61
C MET A 1 5.00 17.66 -23.54
N LEU A 2 4.54 16.47 -23.86
CA LEU A 2 4.19 15.41 -22.88
C LEU A 2 5.40 14.57 -22.40
N GLY A 3 6.55 14.63 -23.10
CA GLY A 3 7.71 13.78 -22.81
C GLY A 3 8.39 14.04 -21.45
N GLY A 4 8.30 15.23 -20.90
CA GLY A 4 8.95 15.55 -19.63
C GLY A 4 8.07 15.30 -18.38
N MET A 5 6.78 15.05 -18.55
CA MET A 5 5.86 14.90 -17.42
C MET A 5 5.94 13.52 -16.73
N LEU A 6 6.46 12.51 -17.42
CA LEU A 6 6.57 11.13 -16.91
C LEU A 6 8.03 10.72 -16.70
N GLU A 7 8.92 11.66 -16.51
CA GLU A 7 10.29 11.34 -16.14
C GLU A 7 10.33 10.75 -14.73
N PRO A 8 11.10 9.67 -14.51
CA PRO A 8 11.29 9.11 -13.18
C PRO A 8 11.72 10.20 -12.19
N GLY A 9 11.08 10.24 -11.02
CA GLY A 9 11.31 11.28 -10.02
C GLY A 9 10.35 12.49 -10.11
N SER A 10 9.57 12.64 -11.19
CA SER A 10 8.58 13.72 -11.25
C SER A 10 7.33 13.38 -10.41
N PRO A 11 6.63 14.39 -9.84
CA PRO A 11 5.37 14.15 -9.12
C PRO A 11 4.30 13.46 -9.98
N ALA A 12 4.26 13.77 -11.29
CA ALA A 12 3.34 13.14 -12.22
C ALA A 12 3.67 11.66 -12.46
N TYR A 13 4.95 11.30 -12.50
CA TYR A 13 5.40 9.91 -12.56
C TYR A 13 4.92 9.13 -11.33
N TYR A 14 5.16 9.64 -10.11
CA TYR A 14 4.73 8.96 -8.89
C TYR A 14 3.20 8.84 -8.81
N ALA A 15 2.47 9.89 -9.19
CA ALA A 15 1.02 9.82 -9.25
C ALA A 15 0.53 8.72 -10.19
N ALA A 16 1.13 8.59 -11.39
CA ALA A 16 0.80 7.53 -12.33
C ALA A 16 1.12 6.14 -11.78
N VAL A 17 2.27 5.97 -11.12
CA VAL A 17 2.69 4.70 -10.48
C VAL A 17 1.73 4.32 -9.35
N ILE A 18 1.36 5.27 -8.49
CA ILE A 18 0.40 5.04 -7.39
C ILE A 18 -0.97 4.59 -7.95
N VAL A 19 -1.47 5.27 -8.98
CA VAL A 19 -2.73 4.90 -9.63
C VAL A 19 -2.65 3.52 -10.25
N ALA A 20 -1.54 3.18 -10.90
CA ALA A 20 -1.33 1.85 -11.46
C ALA A 20 -1.34 0.76 -10.38
N PHE A 21 -0.69 0.99 -9.25
CA PHE A 21 -0.73 0.06 -8.11
C PHE A 21 -2.13 -0.02 -7.48
N ALA A 22 -2.85 1.08 -7.36
CA ALA A 22 -4.23 1.06 -6.86
C ALA A 22 -5.14 0.22 -7.78
N ALA A 23 -5.01 0.36 -9.09
CA ALA A 23 -5.71 -0.47 -10.06
C ALA A 23 -5.30 -1.95 -9.96
N GLY A 24 -4.01 -2.22 -9.79
CA GLY A 24 -3.49 -3.58 -9.55
C GLY A 24 -4.10 -4.23 -8.32
N TRP A 25 -4.20 -3.52 -7.21
CA TRP A 25 -4.87 -3.99 -5.99
C TRP A 25 -6.37 -4.24 -6.22
N GLY A 26 -7.02 -3.45 -7.07
CA GLY A 26 -8.39 -3.68 -7.52
C GLY A 26 -8.54 -5.02 -8.24
N VAL A 27 -7.62 -5.36 -9.13
CA VAL A 27 -7.59 -6.67 -9.82
C VAL A 27 -7.34 -7.80 -8.83
N VAL A 28 -6.41 -7.66 -7.89
CA VAL A 28 -6.14 -8.66 -6.84
C VAL A 28 -7.39 -8.88 -5.97
N SER A 29 -8.09 -7.80 -5.61
CA SER A 29 -9.34 -7.87 -4.84
C SER A 29 -10.43 -8.63 -5.59
N LEU A 30 -10.61 -8.32 -6.88
CA LEU A 30 -11.57 -9.02 -7.73
C LEU A 30 -11.21 -10.50 -7.87
N ALA A 31 -9.94 -10.81 -8.08
CA ALA A 31 -9.48 -12.19 -8.15
C ALA A 31 -9.71 -12.93 -6.82
N ALA A 32 -9.47 -12.29 -5.67
CA ALA A 32 -9.76 -12.85 -4.36
C ALA A 32 -11.26 -13.15 -4.18
N LEU A 33 -12.12 -12.24 -4.62
CA LEU A 33 -13.57 -12.44 -4.57
C LEU A 33 -14.03 -13.59 -5.45
N LEU A 34 -13.49 -13.70 -6.67
CA LEU A 34 -13.97 -14.69 -7.65
C LEU A 34 -13.39 -16.07 -7.44
N TRP A 35 -12.13 -16.17 -7.03
CA TRP A 35 -11.38 -17.44 -7.06
C TRP A 35 -10.98 -17.96 -5.69
N LEU A 36 -10.70 -17.06 -4.73
CA LEU A 36 -10.26 -17.45 -3.40
C LEU A 36 -11.41 -17.45 -2.39
N THR A 37 -12.56 -16.87 -2.73
CA THR A 37 -13.76 -17.09 -1.90
C THR A 37 -14.12 -18.56 -2.00
N PRO A 38 -13.98 -19.34 -0.92
CA PRO A 38 -14.23 -20.77 -0.98
C PRO A 38 -15.65 -21.02 -1.47
N ARG A 39 -15.79 -21.76 -2.58
CA ARG A 39 -17.09 -22.13 -3.16
C ARG A 39 -17.96 -22.98 -2.20
N GLY A 40 -17.40 -23.44 -1.09
CA GLY A 40 -18.09 -24.17 -0.03
C GLY A 40 -18.51 -23.32 1.16
N LEU A 41 -18.23 -22.03 1.16
CA LEU A 41 -18.71 -21.11 2.21
C LEU A 41 -20.11 -20.57 1.86
N GLU A 42 -21.03 -21.46 1.51
CA GLU A 42 -22.48 -21.17 1.62
C GLU A 42 -22.86 -20.73 3.03
N LEU A 43 -22.00 -21.01 4.00
CA LEU A 43 -22.10 -20.60 5.41
C LEU A 43 -21.64 -19.14 5.69
N VAL A 44 -20.94 -18.46 4.74
CA VAL A 44 -20.55 -17.08 4.95
C VAL A 44 -21.57 -16.16 4.30
N PRO A 45 -22.29 -15.37 5.10
CA PRO A 45 -23.22 -14.36 4.59
C PRO A 45 -22.54 -13.47 3.55
N ASP A 46 -23.28 -13.00 2.56
CA ASP A 46 -22.75 -12.21 1.44
C ASP A 46 -22.01 -10.94 1.89
N ASP A 47 -22.48 -10.32 2.98
CA ASP A 47 -21.84 -9.19 3.64
C ASP A 47 -20.44 -9.52 4.17
N LYS A 48 -20.17 -10.79 4.56
CA LYS A 48 -18.88 -11.25 5.07
C LYS A 48 -17.91 -11.71 3.98
N ARG A 49 -18.38 -12.04 2.79
CA ARG A 49 -17.50 -12.39 1.65
C ARG A 49 -16.61 -11.23 1.27
N TRP A 50 -17.16 -10.06 1.25
CA TRP A 50 -16.43 -8.82 1.03
C TRP A 50 -15.36 -8.56 2.10
N GLN A 51 -15.71 -8.75 3.37
CA GLN A 51 -14.79 -8.58 4.49
C GLN A 51 -13.63 -9.58 4.41
N TRP A 52 -13.94 -10.83 4.02
CA TRP A 52 -12.92 -11.85 3.80
C TRP A 52 -11.97 -11.49 2.65
N ALA A 53 -12.50 -11.09 1.49
CA ALA A 53 -11.67 -10.67 0.36
C ALA A 53 -10.75 -9.49 0.73
N ARG A 54 -11.27 -8.54 1.48
CA ARG A 54 -10.50 -7.42 1.98
C ARG A 54 -9.36 -7.86 2.91
N THR A 55 -9.62 -8.83 3.80
CA THR A 55 -8.59 -9.40 4.68
C THR A 55 -7.50 -10.10 3.85
N VAL A 56 -7.87 -10.85 2.82
CA VAL A 56 -6.90 -11.51 1.92
C VAL A 56 -6.01 -10.47 1.23
N VAL A 57 -6.59 -9.41 0.70
CA VAL A 57 -5.84 -8.34 0.02
C VAL A 57 -4.93 -7.59 1.00
N SER A 58 -5.43 -7.29 2.19
CA SER A 58 -4.65 -6.66 3.27
C SER A 58 -3.45 -7.52 3.67
N THR A 59 -3.67 -8.82 3.85
CA THR A 59 -2.60 -9.78 4.15
C THR A 59 -1.59 -9.88 3.01
N ALA A 60 -2.05 -9.96 1.77
CA ALA A 60 -1.18 -9.98 0.60
C ALA A 60 -0.31 -8.71 0.50
N HIS A 61 -0.90 -7.54 0.77
CA HIS A 61 -0.16 -6.28 0.84
C HIS A 61 0.89 -6.30 1.95
N ALA A 62 0.52 -6.71 3.18
CA ALA A 62 1.44 -6.78 4.31
C ALA A 62 2.62 -7.73 4.03
N VAL A 63 2.36 -8.91 3.46
CA VAL A 63 3.41 -9.86 3.07
C VAL A 63 4.29 -9.28 1.98
N ALA A 64 3.72 -8.71 0.92
CA ALA A 64 4.49 -8.15 -0.19
C ALA A 64 5.41 -7.02 0.28
N THR A 65 4.90 -6.08 1.08
CA THR A 65 5.70 -4.97 1.61
C THR A 65 6.75 -5.44 2.61
N ALA A 66 6.45 -6.41 3.48
CA ALA A 66 7.42 -6.98 4.42
C ALA A 66 8.56 -7.71 3.68
N VAL A 67 8.24 -8.52 2.67
CA VAL A 67 9.24 -9.24 1.86
C VAL A 67 10.12 -8.26 1.10
N LEU A 68 9.54 -7.24 0.48
CA LEU A 68 10.32 -6.22 -0.23
C LEU A 68 11.20 -5.41 0.72
N ALA A 69 10.67 -4.99 1.87
CA ALA A 69 11.46 -4.28 2.87
C ALA A 69 12.63 -5.14 3.38
N LEU A 70 12.37 -6.42 3.69
CA LEU A 70 13.40 -7.35 4.12
C LEU A 70 14.45 -7.61 3.03
N TYR A 71 14.02 -7.77 1.78
CA TYR A 71 14.92 -7.93 0.64
C TYR A 71 15.90 -6.76 0.54
N TYR A 72 15.40 -5.52 0.62
CA TYR A 72 16.26 -4.34 0.56
C TYR A 72 17.17 -4.22 1.78
N LEU A 73 16.67 -4.52 2.98
CA LEU A 73 17.49 -4.53 4.19
C LEU A 73 18.63 -5.56 4.14
N CYS A 74 18.36 -6.76 3.58
CA CYS A 74 19.36 -7.83 3.48
C CYS A 74 20.34 -7.65 2.33
N ARG A 75 20.01 -6.83 1.32
CA ARG A 75 20.89 -6.58 0.17
C ARG A 75 22.18 -5.85 0.56
N GLY A 76 22.22 -5.29 1.76
CA GLY A 76 23.46 -4.82 2.38
C GLY A 76 24.05 -3.58 1.73
N ASP A 77 23.25 -2.75 1.07
CA ASP A 77 23.68 -1.42 0.65
C ASP A 77 23.96 -0.59 1.91
N VAL A 78 25.20 -0.71 2.42
CA VAL A 78 25.69 -0.03 3.64
C VAL A 78 25.45 1.48 3.55
N GLU A 79 25.44 2.03 2.34
CA GLU A 79 25.07 3.41 2.05
C GLU A 79 23.66 3.78 2.53
N LEU A 80 22.78 2.79 2.71
CA LEU A 80 21.45 2.99 3.22
C LEU A 80 21.43 3.56 4.64
N TRP A 81 22.34 3.11 5.49
CA TRP A 81 22.45 3.57 6.87
C TRP A 81 23.21 4.91 6.98
N ASP A 82 24.15 5.13 6.08
CA ASP A 82 24.96 6.34 6.06
C ASP A 82 24.29 7.49 5.31
N ASN A 83 23.31 7.21 4.46
CA ASN A 83 22.68 8.21 3.60
C ASN A 83 21.13 8.07 3.54
N PHE A 84 20.47 8.12 4.71
CA PHE A 84 19.02 8.06 4.83
C PHE A 84 18.26 9.13 4.00
N ALA A 85 18.96 10.18 3.59
CA ALA A 85 18.39 11.28 2.82
C ALA A 85 18.56 11.10 1.29
N ALA A 86 19.27 10.08 0.83
CA ALA A 86 19.47 9.86 -0.60
C ALA A 86 18.20 9.29 -1.26
N PRO A 87 17.81 9.80 -2.41
CA PRO A 87 16.68 9.26 -3.15
C PRO A 87 17.06 7.87 -3.72
N HIS A 88 16.30 6.85 -3.34
CA HIS A 88 16.44 5.50 -3.84
C HIS A 88 15.17 5.11 -4.61
N ALA A 89 15.20 5.17 -5.92
CA ALA A 89 14.04 4.93 -6.80
C ALA A 89 13.34 3.58 -6.50
N GLU A 90 14.11 2.55 -6.13
CA GLU A 90 13.56 1.23 -5.80
C GLU A 90 12.66 1.28 -4.55
N TRP A 91 13.02 2.05 -3.54
CA TRP A 91 12.26 2.23 -2.30
C TRP A 91 11.01 3.06 -2.52
N GLU A 92 11.12 4.06 -3.37
CA GLU A 92 9.99 4.89 -3.75
C GLU A 92 8.87 4.05 -4.37
N HIS A 93 9.21 3.03 -5.16
CA HIS A 93 8.21 2.10 -5.71
C HIS A 93 7.52 1.25 -4.64
N VAL A 94 8.23 0.82 -3.58
CA VAL A 94 7.60 0.09 -2.47
C VAL A 94 6.63 0.99 -1.71
N VAL A 95 6.99 2.25 -1.52
CA VAL A 95 6.09 3.23 -0.90
C VAL A 95 4.89 3.52 -1.80
N CYS A 96 5.10 3.67 -3.11
CA CYS A 96 4.00 3.83 -4.08
C CYS A 96 3.07 2.60 -4.12
N LEU A 97 3.61 1.39 -3.97
CA LEU A 97 2.81 0.16 -3.85
C LEU A 97 1.87 0.22 -2.64
N SER A 98 2.40 0.65 -1.48
CA SER A 98 1.63 0.81 -0.25
C SER A 98 0.61 1.94 -0.35
N LEU A 99 1.00 3.08 -0.93
CA LEU A 99 0.07 4.19 -1.20
C LEU A 99 -1.09 3.76 -2.10
N GLY A 100 -0.79 3.02 -3.16
CA GLY A 100 -1.81 2.47 -4.06
C GLY A 100 -2.79 1.56 -3.31
N TYR A 101 -2.29 0.71 -2.41
CA TYR A 101 -3.14 -0.13 -1.56
C TYR A 101 -4.03 0.72 -0.63
N PHE A 102 -3.46 1.66 0.12
CA PHE A 102 -4.24 2.48 1.06
C PHE A 102 -5.31 3.32 0.37
N LEU A 103 -5.00 3.88 -0.81
CA LEU A 103 -5.98 4.61 -1.62
C LEU A 103 -7.09 3.70 -2.11
N PHE A 104 -6.75 2.53 -2.65
CA PHE A 104 -7.72 1.55 -3.11
C PHE A 104 -8.63 1.09 -1.98
N ASP A 105 -8.07 0.67 -0.83
CA ASP A 105 -8.86 0.17 0.29
C ASP A 105 -9.72 1.29 0.93
N LEU A 106 -9.23 2.53 0.98
CA LEU A 106 -10.01 3.69 1.42
C LEU A 106 -11.21 3.94 0.51
N LEU A 107 -11.01 3.92 -0.81
CA LEU A 107 -12.11 4.06 -1.77
C LEU A 107 -13.16 2.96 -1.59
N LEU A 108 -12.69 1.73 -1.40
CA LEU A 108 -13.57 0.61 -1.14
C LEU A 108 -14.37 0.78 0.15
N ILE A 109 -13.75 1.23 1.23
CA ILE A 109 -14.41 1.52 2.50
C ILE A 109 -15.52 2.57 2.31
N LEU A 110 -15.22 3.64 1.59
CA LEU A 110 -16.14 4.75 1.38
C LEU A 110 -17.35 4.37 0.50
N VAL A 111 -17.14 3.46 -0.48
CA VAL A 111 -18.20 3.07 -1.43
C VAL A 111 -19.06 1.93 -0.91
N ALA A 112 -18.49 0.98 -0.17
CA ALA A 112 -19.11 -0.31 0.09
C ALA A 112 -19.74 -0.48 1.47
N ARG A 113 -19.66 0.48 2.41
CA ARG A 113 -20.09 0.24 3.78
C ARG A 113 -21.07 1.25 4.37
N PRO A 114 -22.06 0.75 5.16
CA PRO A 114 -22.79 1.61 6.09
C PRO A 114 -21.82 2.15 7.15
N VAL A 115 -22.05 3.39 7.57
CA VAL A 115 -21.22 4.08 8.58
C VAL A 115 -21.37 3.39 9.93
N THR A 116 -20.28 2.76 10.39
CA THR A 116 -20.16 2.13 11.72
C THR A 116 -18.98 2.75 12.47
N SER A 117 -18.90 2.56 13.80
CA SER A 117 -17.77 3.05 14.60
C SER A 117 -16.42 2.56 14.06
N ASP A 118 -16.32 1.29 13.71
CA ASP A 118 -15.11 0.64 13.18
C ASP A 118 -14.71 1.23 11.82
N LEU A 119 -15.66 1.83 11.10
CA LEU A 119 -15.43 2.53 9.86
C LEU A 119 -14.60 3.79 10.05
N TYR A 120 -14.89 4.58 11.10
CA TYR A 120 -14.14 5.79 11.39
C TYR A 120 -12.68 5.47 11.73
N GLU A 121 -12.43 4.44 12.53
CA GLU A 121 -11.08 4.00 12.85
C GLU A 121 -10.32 3.57 11.59
N SER A 122 -10.97 2.81 10.72
CA SER A 122 -10.38 2.39 9.44
C SER A 122 -10.08 3.59 8.54
N ILE A 123 -10.98 4.55 8.41
CA ILE A 123 -10.77 5.76 7.59
C ILE A 123 -9.58 6.57 8.14
N ILE A 124 -9.56 6.84 9.45
CA ILE A 124 -8.48 7.59 10.09
C ILE A 124 -7.14 6.88 9.88
N HIS A 125 -7.11 5.55 10.08
CA HIS A 125 -5.92 4.75 9.84
C HIS A 125 -5.40 4.89 8.40
N HIS A 126 -6.28 4.79 7.40
CA HIS A 126 -5.89 4.91 6.00
C HIS A 126 -5.44 6.33 5.64
N VAL A 127 -6.15 7.35 6.10
CA VAL A 127 -5.78 8.75 5.87
C VAL A 127 -4.41 9.06 6.45
N ILE A 128 -4.13 8.61 7.68
CA ILE A 128 -2.81 8.81 8.30
C ILE A 128 -1.73 8.07 7.52
N ASN A 129 -1.96 6.82 7.11
CA ASN A 129 -0.97 6.08 6.33
C ASN A 129 -0.72 6.71 4.95
N ILE A 130 -1.77 7.16 4.27
CA ILE A 130 -1.63 7.90 3.00
C ILE A 130 -0.76 9.14 3.23
N TYR A 131 -1.06 9.95 4.24
CA TYR A 131 -0.29 11.16 4.54
C TYR A 131 1.18 10.85 4.84
N VAL A 132 1.44 9.88 5.72
CA VAL A 132 2.79 9.48 6.14
C VAL A 132 3.63 8.93 4.98
N HIS A 133 3.02 8.29 4.00
CA HIS A 133 3.74 7.76 2.83
C HIS A 133 3.83 8.78 1.69
N PHE A 134 2.78 9.59 1.48
CA PHE A 134 2.72 10.56 0.39
C PHE A 134 3.72 11.71 0.56
N VAL A 135 3.83 12.25 1.77
CA VAL A 135 4.71 13.39 2.04
C VAL A 135 6.18 13.08 1.73
N PRO A 136 6.76 11.94 2.18
CA PRO A 136 8.14 11.60 1.83
C PRO A 136 8.36 11.44 0.32
N VAL A 137 7.45 10.78 -0.39
CA VAL A 137 7.61 10.52 -1.84
C VAL A 137 7.45 11.80 -2.66
N CYS A 138 6.45 12.62 -2.35
CA CYS A 138 6.11 13.75 -3.21
C CYS A 138 6.76 15.08 -2.80
N VAL A 139 7.16 15.22 -1.52
CA VAL A 139 7.65 16.48 -0.98
C VAL A 139 9.14 16.44 -0.64
N TYR A 140 9.63 15.31 -0.16
CA TYR A 140 10.97 15.20 0.41
C TYR A 140 11.81 14.09 -0.21
N HIS A 141 11.81 13.86 -1.47
CA HIS A 141 12.59 12.87 -2.25
C HIS A 141 13.63 11.98 -1.53
N GLY A 142 13.92 12.21 -0.25
CA GLY A 142 14.95 11.53 0.53
C GLY A 142 14.51 10.90 1.85
N TYR A 143 13.29 11.15 2.37
CA TYR A 143 12.84 10.61 3.66
C TYR A 143 12.07 9.29 3.55
N VAL A 144 12.16 8.63 2.40
CA VAL A 144 11.42 7.38 2.10
C VAL A 144 11.83 6.24 3.04
N SER A 145 13.08 6.18 3.45
CA SER A 145 13.61 5.12 4.30
C SER A 145 12.94 5.01 5.67
N LEU A 146 12.62 6.14 6.31
CA LEU A 146 11.94 6.15 7.60
C LEU A 146 10.51 5.62 7.53
N SER A 147 9.82 5.87 6.42
CA SER A 147 8.44 5.38 6.21
C SER A 147 8.40 3.87 6.00
N ILE A 148 9.35 3.30 5.26
CA ILE A 148 9.44 1.85 5.03
C ILE A 148 9.79 1.11 6.31
N MET A 149 10.75 1.61 7.08
CA MET A 149 11.13 1.02 8.36
C MET A 149 9.98 1.06 9.37
N GLY A 150 9.22 2.16 9.38
CA GLY A 150 8.00 2.30 10.19
C GLY A 150 6.90 1.31 9.78
N CYS A 151 6.71 1.06 8.48
CA CYS A 151 5.74 0.08 7.98
C CYS A 151 6.16 -1.36 8.28
N ALA A 152 7.41 -1.73 8.05
CA ALA A 152 7.92 -3.07 8.35
C ALA A 152 7.83 -3.38 9.85
N LEU A 153 8.19 -2.42 10.72
CA LEU A 153 8.06 -2.58 12.17
C LEU A 153 6.59 -2.69 12.61
N ARG A 154 5.69 -1.91 12.01
CA ARG A 154 4.25 -1.98 12.34
C ARG A 154 3.61 -3.28 11.88
N CYS A 155 3.94 -3.79 10.70
CA CYS A 155 3.46 -5.10 10.25
C CYS A 155 3.93 -6.23 11.17
N LEU A 156 5.14 -6.14 11.74
CA LEU A 156 5.67 -7.12 12.68
C LEU A 156 5.08 -7.00 14.11
N LEU A 157 4.57 -5.84 14.49
CA LEU A 157 4.06 -5.60 15.84
C LEU A 157 2.53 -5.71 15.96
N LEU A 158 1.79 -5.75 14.83
CA LEU A 158 0.33 -5.79 14.80
C LEU A 158 -0.23 -7.15 14.32
N THR A 159 0.63 -8.13 14.05
CA THR A 159 0.28 -9.56 13.87
C THR A 159 0.45 -10.32 15.18
#